data_3540b48a2a0c98073e8af5abb4c23e24
#
_entry.id   3540b48a2a0c98073e8af5abb4c23e24
#
_cell.length_a   1.000
_cell.length_b   1.000
_cell.length_c   1.000
_cell.angle_alpha   90.00
_cell.angle_beta   90.00
_cell.angle_gamma   90.00
#
_symmetry.space_group_name_H-M   'P 1'
#
loop_
_entity.id
_entity.type
_entity.pdbx_description
1 polymer ?
#
loop_
_entity_poly.entity_id
_entity_poly.type
_entity_poly.pdbx_seq_one_letter_code
_entity_poly.pdbx_strand_id
1 'polypeptide(L)'
;GEDIVKKYTIVNHRAKIQNELKFIVNLADGTPLWVNRHYAEAECRILTGFIEPHFFAGFSGGRKAVLPGIAGEETIRANHSAAHLSSPMATFGRLEDNPVHLQMLEAARSVGADFIINVATDNQHRITGVFAGDLILAHNAGVRFVRESSMFPLEEACDLAITTNSGYPLD
;
A
#
# COMPACT_ATOMS: atom_id res chain seq x y z
N GLY A 1 -0.95 17.71 -16.32
CA GLY A 1 0.01 18.61 -16.92
C GLY A 1 0.26 19.85 -16.06
N GLU A 2 0.99 20.83 -16.59
CA GLU A 2 1.40 22.05 -15.87
C GLU A 2 0.24 22.87 -15.30
N ASP A 3 -0.93 22.86 -15.94
CA ASP A 3 -2.11 23.58 -15.47
C ASP A 3 -2.67 23.04 -14.15
N ILE A 4 -2.54 21.73 -13.90
CA ILE A 4 -2.96 21.11 -12.63
C ILE A 4 -2.04 21.57 -11.50
N VAL A 5 -0.74 21.57 -11.71
CA VAL A 5 0.25 22.00 -10.72
C VAL A 5 0.08 23.47 -10.33
N LYS A 6 -0.36 24.31 -11.27
CA LYS A 6 -0.65 25.74 -11.00
C LYS A 6 -1.97 25.94 -10.25
N LYS A 7 -2.93 25.02 -10.41
CA LYS A 7 -4.29 25.17 -9.86
C LYS A 7 -4.44 24.54 -8.47
N TYR A 8 -3.71 23.48 -8.17
CA TYR A 8 -3.88 22.72 -6.95
C TYR A 8 -2.59 22.69 -6.15
N THR A 9 -2.69 22.72 -4.83
CA THR A 9 -1.56 22.56 -3.92
C THR A 9 -1.11 21.10 -3.93
N ILE A 10 0.15 20.86 -4.28
CA ILE A 10 0.79 19.55 -4.25
C ILE A 10 1.82 19.56 -3.12
N VAL A 11 1.68 18.65 -2.19
CA VAL A 11 2.56 18.53 -1.02
C VAL A 11 3.21 17.15 -1.03
N ASN A 12 4.55 17.12 -1.00
CA ASN A 12 5.29 15.87 -0.78
C ASN A 12 5.24 15.49 0.69
N HIS A 13 4.92 14.24 0.97
CA HIS A 13 4.96 13.72 2.33
C HIS A 13 6.40 13.61 2.85
N ARG A 14 6.60 13.98 4.12
CA ARG A 14 7.89 13.93 4.81
C ARG A 14 7.73 13.19 6.14
N ALA A 15 7.95 11.87 6.13
CA ALA A 15 7.70 10.97 7.26
C ALA A 15 8.49 11.30 8.55
N LYS A 16 9.59 12.04 8.42
CA LYS A 16 10.50 12.42 9.54
C LYS A 16 10.16 13.76 10.17
N ILE A 17 9.30 14.55 9.56
CA ILE A 17 9.03 15.92 10.01
C ILE A 17 7.79 15.93 10.92
N GLN A 18 8.03 15.83 12.22
CA GLN A 18 7.00 15.64 13.24
C GLN A 18 5.87 16.70 13.21
N ASN A 19 6.17 17.96 12.92
CA ASN A 19 5.15 19.01 12.85
C ASN A 19 4.24 18.91 11.60
N GLU A 20 4.58 18.08 10.63
CA GLU A 20 3.75 17.75 9.47
C GLU A 20 2.90 16.51 9.67
N LEU A 21 3.09 15.84 10.79
CA LEU A 21 2.34 14.66 11.17
C LEU A 21 1.27 14.99 12.21
N LYS A 22 0.24 14.16 12.25
CA LYS A 22 -0.81 14.16 13.27
C LYS A 22 -0.89 12.77 13.89
N PHE A 23 -0.89 12.72 15.21
CA PHE A 23 -1.19 11.50 15.95
C PHE A 23 -2.68 11.16 15.80
N ILE A 24 -3.00 9.94 15.49
CA ILE A 24 -4.35 9.43 15.33
C ILE A 24 -4.74 8.57 16.54
N VAL A 25 -4.00 7.48 16.75
CA VAL A 25 -4.31 6.47 17.77
C VAL A 25 -3.08 5.57 17.98
N ASN A 26 -3.04 4.81 19.05
CA ASN A 26 -2.18 3.63 19.14
C ASN A 26 -2.90 2.44 18.52
N LEU A 27 -2.24 1.74 17.59
CA LEU A 27 -2.74 0.51 17.00
C LEU A 27 -2.79 -0.62 18.04
N ALA A 28 -3.43 -1.74 17.72
CA ALA A 28 -3.68 -2.83 18.66
C ALA A 28 -2.41 -3.42 19.30
N ASP A 29 -1.28 -3.34 18.63
CA ASP A 29 0.03 -3.76 19.14
C ASP A 29 0.77 -2.67 19.93
N GLY A 30 0.13 -1.50 20.14
CA GLY A 30 0.70 -0.34 20.80
C GLY A 30 1.49 0.60 19.89
N THR A 31 1.64 0.30 18.60
CA THR A 31 2.33 1.16 17.63
C THR A 31 1.61 2.50 17.49
N PRO A 32 2.28 3.65 17.67
CA PRO A 32 1.65 4.95 17.45
C PRO A 32 1.41 5.19 15.95
N LEU A 33 0.18 5.50 15.59
CA LEU A 33 -0.17 5.87 14.22
C LEU A 33 -0.03 7.38 14.05
N TRP A 34 1.02 7.76 13.34
CA TRP A 34 1.25 9.12 12.86
C TRP A 34 1.01 9.17 11.36
N VAL A 35 0.24 10.14 10.89
CA VAL A 35 0.00 10.32 9.45
C VAL A 35 0.13 11.78 9.05
N ASN A 36 0.28 12.03 7.77
CA ASN A 36 0.34 13.36 7.20
C ASN A 36 -0.83 14.21 7.68
N ARG A 37 -0.54 15.39 8.23
CA ARG A 37 -1.53 16.31 8.81
C ARG A 37 -2.58 16.74 7.80
N HIS A 38 -2.18 17.08 6.57
CA HIS A 38 -3.13 17.51 5.53
C HIS A 38 -4.17 16.43 5.23
N TYR A 39 -3.74 15.16 5.16
CA TYR A 39 -4.66 14.05 4.96
C TYR A 39 -5.58 13.85 6.19
N ALA A 40 -5.00 13.86 7.39
CA ALA A 40 -5.75 13.62 8.62
C ALA A 40 -6.81 14.69 8.91
N GLU A 41 -6.62 15.93 8.43
CA GLU A 41 -7.50 17.08 8.64
C GLU A 41 -8.41 17.36 7.43
N ALA A 42 -8.26 16.61 6.34
CA ALA A 42 -9.11 16.77 5.17
C ALA A 42 -10.55 16.35 5.45
N GLU A 43 -11.51 17.08 4.92
CA GLU A 43 -12.95 16.76 4.96
C GLU A 43 -13.31 15.58 4.06
N CYS A 44 -12.59 15.43 2.95
CA CYS A 44 -12.74 14.34 1.99
C CYS A 44 -11.38 13.73 1.69
N ARG A 45 -11.27 12.40 1.83
CA ARG A 45 -10.01 11.64 1.74
C ARG A 45 -10.12 10.60 0.64
N ILE A 46 -9.43 10.85 -0.47
CA ILE A 46 -9.37 9.93 -1.60
C ILE A 46 -7.96 9.37 -1.70
N LEU A 47 -7.83 8.05 -1.69
CA LEU A 47 -6.56 7.37 -1.91
C LEU A 47 -6.45 6.90 -3.36
N THR A 48 -5.30 7.13 -3.96
CA THR A 48 -5.00 6.65 -5.31
C THR A 48 -3.76 5.75 -5.30
N GLY A 49 -3.67 4.83 -6.25
CA GLY A 49 -2.54 3.94 -6.37
C GLY A 49 -2.76 2.85 -7.40
N PHE A 50 -1.80 1.95 -7.51
CA PHE A 50 -1.90 0.76 -8.35
C PHE A 50 -1.84 -0.51 -7.50
N ILE A 51 -2.39 -1.60 -8.04
CA ILE A 51 -2.42 -2.90 -7.38
C ILE A 51 -1.52 -3.85 -8.16
N GLU A 52 -0.53 -4.39 -7.46
CA GLU A 52 0.41 -5.41 -7.94
C GLU A 52 0.80 -6.34 -6.79
N PRO A 53 1.29 -7.55 -7.06
CA PRO A 53 1.83 -8.42 -6.02
C PRO A 53 3.04 -7.78 -5.34
N HIS A 54 3.18 -8.02 -4.04
CA HIS A 54 4.24 -7.42 -3.22
C HIS A 54 4.91 -8.46 -2.32
N PHE A 55 6.23 -8.39 -2.19
CA PHE A 55 7.10 -9.39 -1.55
C PHE A 55 6.62 -9.85 -0.16
N PHE A 56 6.24 -8.93 0.71
CA PHE A 56 5.85 -9.23 2.09
C PHE A 56 4.48 -8.66 2.50
N ALA A 57 3.98 -7.63 1.83
CA ALA A 57 2.66 -7.04 2.12
C ALA A 57 1.51 -7.70 1.35
N GLY A 58 1.82 -8.74 0.57
CA GLY A 58 0.89 -9.45 -0.30
C GLY A 58 0.61 -8.69 -1.59
N PHE A 59 0.00 -7.53 -1.51
CA PHE A 59 -0.30 -6.65 -2.66
C PHE A 59 -0.07 -5.18 -2.29
N SER A 60 0.18 -4.35 -3.29
CA SER A 60 0.17 -2.88 -3.20
C SER A 60 -1.25 -2.32 -3.28
N GLY A 61 -1.39 -0.99 -3.32
CA GLY A 61 -2.67 -0.29 -3.39
C GLY A 61 -3.45 -0.21 -2.07
N GLY A 62 -4.62 0.40 -2.11
CA GLY A 62 -5.54 0.55 -0.99
C GLY A 62 -4.89 1.13 0.26
N ARG A 63 -4.91 0.34 1.36
CA ARG A 63 -4.34 0.70 2.67
C ARG A 63 -2.86 1.11 2.63
N LYS A 64 -2.08 0.67 1.63
CA LYS A 64 -0.66 1.07 1.51
C LYS A 64 -0.47 2.56 1.19
N ALA A 65 -1.46 3.21 0.62
CA ALA A 65 -1.41 4.66 0.44
C ALA A 65 -1.39 5.42 1.79
N VAL A 66 -1.92 4.80 2.86
CA VAL A 66 -1.83 5.34 4.23
C VAL A 66 -0.55 4.87 4.92
N LEU A 67 -0.33 3.55 5.03
CA LEU A 67 0.86 2.96 5.63
C LEU A 67 1.54 2.02 4.62
N PRO A 68 2.72 2.35 4.13
CA PRO A 68 3.63 3.43 4.55
C PRO A 68 3.39 4.82 3.90
N GLY A 69 2.55 4.95 2.88
CA GLY A 69 2.49 6.06 1.92
C GLY A 69 2.51 7.47 2.53
N ILE A 70 1.74 7.71 3.59
CA ILE A 70 1.65 9.00 4.28
C ILE A 70 1.86 8.88 5.80
N ALA A 71 2.38 7.75 6.27
CA ALA A 71 2.64 7.52 7.69
C ALA A 71 3.96 8.13 8.16
N GLY A 72 4.08 8.37 9.46
CA GLY A 72 5.32 8.78 10.11
C GLY A 72 6.35 7.65 10.16
N GLU A 73 7.64 8.00 10.22
CA GLU A 73 8.75 7.04 10.20
C GLU A 73 8.63 5.99 11.31
N GLU A 74 8.24 6.37 12.51
CA GLU A 74 8.05 5.45 13.64
C GLU A 74 7.01 4.37 13.32
N THR A 75 5.84 4.78 12.80
CA THR A 75 4.78 3.87 12.36
C THR A 75 5.26 2.94 11.25
N ILE A 76 6.00 3.47 10.26
CA ILE A 76 6.57 2.68 9.16
C ILE A 76 7.55 1.63 9.67
N ARG A 77 8.46 2.00 10.57
CA ARG A 77 9.46 1.09 11.15
C ARG A 77 8.81 -0.04 11.95
N ALA A 78 7.76 0.26 12.72
CA ALA A 78 7.02 -0.75 13.46
C ALA A 78 6.34 -1.76 12.52
N ASN A 79 5.69 -1.28 11.45
CA ASN A 79 5.08 -2.15 10.45
C ASN A 79 6.10 -3.04 9.72
N HIS A 80 7.28 -2.52 9.43
CA HIS A 80 8.37 -3.25 8.77
C HIS A 80 9.37 -3.85 9.78
N SER A 81 8.91 -4.15 10.99
CA SER A 81 9.74 -4.77 12.03
C SER A 81 10.12 -6.21 11.69
N ALA A 82 11.22 -6.69 12.27
CA ALA A 82 11.63 -8.09 12.14
C ALA A 82 10.53 -9.05 12.60
N ALA A 83 9.75 -8.69 13.62
CA ALA A 83 8.64 -9.50 14.11
C ALA A 83 7.55 -9.73 13.04
N HIS A 84 7.19 -8.68 12.30
CA HIS A 84 6.22 -8.81 11.21
C HIS A 84 6.82 -9.51 9.99
N LEU A 85 8.03 -9.12 9.58
CA LEU A 85 8.64 -9.63 8.35
C LEU A 85 9.11 -11.10 8.47
N SER A 86 9.40 -11.59 9.67
CA SER A 86 9.74 -13.01 9.89
C SER A 86 8.54 -13.95 9.87
N SER A 87 7.32 -13.42 9.88
CA SER A 87 6.12 -14.25 9.77
C SER A 87 6.08 -14.96 8.41
N PRO A 88 5.84 -16.27 8.38
CA PRO A 88 5.65 -17.01 7.12
C PRO A 88 4.42 -16.52 6.33
N MET A 89 3.53 -15.76 6.99
CA MET A 89 2.37 -15.14 6.35
C MET A 89 2.72 -13.82 5.65
N ALA A 90 3.82 -13.16 6.02
CA ALA A 90 4.32 -11.95 5.37
C ALA A 90 5.04 -12.31 4.06
N THR A 91 4.27 -12.72 3.06
CA THR A 91 4.81 -13.25 1.81
C THR A 91 4.04 -12.73 0.59
N PHE A 92 4.61 -12.99 -0.57
CA PHE A 92 4.13 -12.58 -1.88
C PHE A 92 2.69 -13.05 -2.14
N GLY A 93 1.84 -12.14 -2.58
CA GLY A 93 0.47 -12.43 -3.01
C GLY A 93 -0.49 -12.86 -1.88
N ARG A 94 -0.11 -12.74 -0.60
CA ARG A 94 -0.92 -13.16 0.55
C ARG A 94 -1.40 -11.97 1.39
N LEU A 95 -2.70 -11.86 1.57
CA LEU A 95 -3.33 -10.89 2.48
C LEU A 95 -3.79 -11.55 3.78
N GLU A 96 -4.30 -12.77 3.69
CA GLU A 96 -4.87 -13.52 4.80
C GLU A 96 -3.78 -13.82 5.84
N ASP A 97 -4.05 -13.45 7.11
CA ASP A 97 -3.15 -13.63 8.27
C ASP A 97 -1.77 -12.97 8.12
N ASN A 98 -1.58 -12.11 7.13
CA ASN A 98 -0.35 -11.36 6.90
C ASN A 98 -0.27 -10.18 7.89
N PRO A 99 0.64 -10.21 8.89
CA PRO A 99 0.67 -9.20 9.95
C PRO A 99 1.00 -7.80 9.40
N VAL A 100 1.81 -7.71 8.35
CA VAL A 100 2.13 -6.44 7.68
C VAL A 100 0.87 -5.85 7.05
N HIS A 101 0.11 -6.68 6.31
CA HIS A 101 -1.15 -6.25 5.71
C HIS A 101 -2.19 -5.85 6.76
N LEU A 102 -2.35 -6.66 7.81
CA LEU A 102 -3.37 -6.43 8.84
C LEU A 102 -3.13 -5.11 9.58
N GLN A 103 -1.89 -4.83 9.96
CA GLN A 103 -1.56 -3.55 10.61
C GLN A 103 -1.74 -2.35 9.64
N MET A 104 -1.36 -2.48 8.36
CA MET A 104 -1.62 -1.46 7.34
C MET A 104 -3.13 -1.19 7.18
N LEU A 105 -3.95 -2.26 7.23
CA LEU A 105 -5.39 -2.15 7.12
C LEU A 105 -6.01 -1.48 8.34
N GLU A 106 -5.55 -1.84 9.55
CA GLU A 106 -5.93 -1.18 10.80
C GLU A 106 -5.60 0.31 10.75
N ALA A 107 -4.38 0.68 10.35
CA ALA A 107 -3.97 2.07 10.21
C ALA A 107 -4.88 2.85 9.24
N ALA A 108 -5.17 2.29 8.07
CA ALA A 108 -6.00 2.94 7.08
C ALA A 108 -7.46 3.10 7.54
N ARG A 109 -8.00 2.12 8.28
CA ARG A 109 -9.32 2.22 8.91
C ARG A 109 -9.37 3.28 10.01
N SER A 110 -8.32 3.37 10.82
CA SER A 110 -8.26 4.31 11.95
C SER A 110 -8.22 5.77 11.50
N VAL A 111 -7.56 6.07 10.39
CA VAL A 111 -7.52 7.45 9.87
C VAL A 111 -8.71 7.72 8.93
N GLY A 112 -9.25 6.69 8.30
CA GLY A 112 -10.35 6.75 7.34
C GLY A 112 -9.91 7.07 5.91
N ALA A 113 -10.69 6.57 4.97
CA ALA A 113 -10.65 6.92 3.55
C ALA A 113 -12.10 6.90 3.04
N ASP A 114 -12.56 8.00 2.45
CA ASP A 114 -13.92 8.10 1.95
C ASP A 114 -14.07 7.36 0.61
N PHE A 115 -12.97 7.29 -0.14
CA PHE A 115 -12.95 6.65 -1.46
C PHE A 115 -11.55 6.23 -1.85
N ILE A 116 -11.44 5.16 -2.62
CA ILE A 116 -10.18 4.80 -3.29
C ILE A 116 -10.36 4.73 -4.79
N ILE A 117 -9.31 5.03 -5.54
CA ILE A 117 -9.19 4.78 -6.97
C ILE A 117 -7.87 4.05 -7.19
N ASN A 118 -7.93 2.78 -7.46
CA ASN A 118 -6.75 1.98 -7.75
C ASN A 118 -6.82 1.43 -9.18
N VAL A 119 -5.67 1.25 -9.79
CA VAL A 119 -5.55 0.68 -11.13
C VAL A 119 -4.67 -0.56 -11.12
N ALA A 120 -4.91 -1.47 -12.05
CA ALA A 120 -3.94 -2.48 -12.46
C ALA A 120 -3.32 -2.06 -13.79
N THR A 121 -2.05 -2.39 -14.00
CA THR A 121 -1.32 -2.06 -15.22
C THR A 121 -0.63 -3.29 -15.81
N ASP A 122 -0.38 -3.25 -17.11
CA ASP A 122 0.47 -4.23 -17.79
C ASP A 122 1.97 -3.82 -17.73
N ASN A 123 2.83 -4.64 -18.34
CA ASN A 123 4.27 -4.41 -18.41
C ASN A 123 4.68 -3.18 -19.25
N GLN A 124 3.73 -2.54 -19.94
CA GLN A 124 3.91 -1.28 -20.66
C GLN A 124 3.30 -0.09 -19.91
N HIS A 125 2.94 -0.28 -18.63
CA HIS A 125 2.28 0.71 -17.76
C HIS A 125 0.92 1.20 -18.29
N ARG A 126 0.24 0.43 -19.14
CA ARG A 126 -1.11 0.74 -19.60
C ARG A 126 -2.12 0.22 -18.58
N ILE A 127 -3.13 1.01 -18.29
CA ILE A 127 -4.19 0.64 -17.35
C ILE A 127 -5.01 -0.52 -17.96
N THR A 128 -5.06 -1.63 -17.24
CA THR A 128 -5.82 -2.84 -17.59
C THR A 128 -7.08 -3.04 -16.76
N GLY A 129 -7.15 -2.36 -15.60
CA GLY A 129 -8.32 -2.38 -14.73
C GLY A 129 -8.37 -1.14 -13.83
N VAL A 130 -9.58 -0.70 -13.48
CA VAL A 130 -9.83 0.40 -12.53
C VAL A 130 -10.76 -0.10 -11.44
N PHE A 131 -10.38 0.08 -10.19
CA PHE A 131 -11.09 -0.38 -9.01
C PHE A 131 -11.30 0.81 -8.09
N ALA A 132 -12.55 1.25 -7.96
CA ALA A 132 -12.89 2.47 -7.24
C ALA A 132 -14.08 2.24 -6.30
N GLY A 133 -14.08 2.90 -5.15
CA GLY A 133 -15.12 2.77 -4.13
C GLY A 133 -14.58 2.63 -2.71
N ASP A 134 -15.22 1.78 -1.92
CA ASP A 134 -14.82 1.47 -0.55
C ASP A 134 -13.39 0.93 -0.47
N LEU A 135 -12.65 1.35 0.58
CA LEU A 135 -11.25 1.00 0.80
C LEU A 135 -10.97 -0.51 0.69
N ILE A 136 -11.86 -1.34 1.20
CA ILE A 136 -11.66 -2.80 1.26
C ILE A 136 -12.24 -3.48 0.04
N LEU A 137 -13.49 -3.15 -0.31
CA LEU A 137 -14.19 -3.84 -1.39
C LEU A 137 -13.54 -3.58 -2.75
N ALA A 138 -13.19 -2.33 -3.03
CA ALA A 138 -12.53 -1.98 -4.30
C ALA A 138 -11.10 -2.55 -4.37
N HIS A 139 -10.33 -2.49 -3.25
CA HIS A 139 -9.01 -3.10 -3.20
C HIS A 139 -9.08 -4.62 -3.42
N ASN A 140 -9.97 -5.32 -2.74
CA ASN A 140 -10.13 -6.77 -2.89
C ASN A 140 -10.57 -7.18 -4.31
N ALA A 141 -11.42 -6.38 -4.96
CA ALA A 141 -11.76 -6.60 -6.36
C ALA A 141 -10.53 -6.51 -7.28
N GLY A 142 -9.69 -5.49 -7.05
CA GLY A 142 -8.44 -5.32 -7.79
C GLY A 142 -7.42 -6.42 -7.51
N VAL A 143 -7.28 -6.84 -6.25
CA VAL A 143 -6.40 -7.96 -5.87
C VAL A 143 -6.81 -9.25 -6.59
N ARG A 144 -8.10 -9.54 -6.65
CA ARG A 144 -8.62 -10.72 -7.38
C ARG A 144 -8.28 -10.64 -8.86
N PHE A 145 -8.54 -9.51 -9.50
CA PHE A 145 -8.20 -9.27 -10.89
C PHE A 145 -6.71 -9.47 -11.17
N VAL A 146 -5.83 -8.88 -10.34
CA VAL A 146 -4.37 -8.99 -10.51
C VAL A 146 -3.91 -10.42 -10.26
N ARG A 147 -4.47 -11.12 -9.28
CA ARG A 147 -4.16 -12.53 -9.01
C ARG A 147 -4.48 -13.41 -10.22
N GLU A 148 -5.62 -13.21 -10.85
CA GLU A 148 -6.05 -13.98 -12.02
C GLU A 148 -5.28 -13.63 -13.30
N SER A 149 -4.89 -12.37 -13.46
CA SER A 149 -4.26 -11.88 -14.71
C SER A 149 -2.74 -11.91 -14.70
N SER A 150 -2.09 -11.88 -13.52
CA SER A 150 -0.64 -11.65 -13.41
C SER A 150 0.09 -12.67 -12.54
N MET A 151 -0.62 -13.55 -11.84
CA MET A 151 0.00 -14.58 -11.00
C MET A 151 -0.29 -15.96 -11.59
N PHE A 152 0.77 -16.64 -12.00
CA PHE A 152 0.68 -17.99 -12.56
C PHE A 152 1.18 -19.01 -11.52
N PRO A 153 0.37 -20.03 -11.16
CA PRO A 153 0.83 -21.09 -10.29
C PRO A 153 1.91 -21.91 -11.01
N LEU A 154 2.98 -22.24 -10.30
CA LEU A 154 3.93 -23.27 -10.74
C LEU A 154 3.40 -24.62 -10.26
N GLU A 155 3.24 -25.58 -11.15
CA GLU A 155 2.74 -26.93 -10.83
C GLU A 155 3.77 -27.72 -10.02
N GLU A 156 5.07 -27.50 -10.32
CA GLU A 156 6.18 -28.19 -9.65
C GLU A 156 7.32 -27.20 -9.34
N ALA A 157 8.10 -27.51 -8.31
CA ALA A 157 9.32 -26.78 -8.00
C ALA A 157 10.38 -27.10 -9.05
N CYS A 158 11.12 -26.11 -9.49
CA CYS A 158 12.23 -26.25 -10.45
C CYS A 158 13.53 -26.52 -9.71
N ASP A 159 14.44 -27.31 -10.30
CA ASP A 159 15.81 -27.47 -9.79
C ASP A 159 16.63 -26.19 -9.95
N LEU A 160 16.29 -25.36 -10.93
CA LEU A 160 16.93 -24.08 -11.21
C LEU A 160 15.90 -23.04 -11.67
N ALA A 161 15.87 -21.87 -11.02
CA ALA A 161 15.10 -20.72 -11.46
C ALA A 161 16.05 -19.58 -11.86
N ILE A 162 15.86 -19.03 -13.07
CA ILE A 162 16.56 -17.83 -13.52
C ILE A 162 15.55 -16.68 -13.51
N THR A 163 15.78 -15.70 -12.66
CA THR A 163 14.94 -14.50 -12.58
C THR A 163 15.74 -13.29 -13.03
N THR A 164 15.08 -12.34 -13.66
CA THR A 164 15.65 -11.04 -13.96
C THR A 164 15.04 -10.02 -13.03
N ASN A 165 15.86 -9.16 -12.51
CA ASN A 165 15.44 -7.94 -11.86
C ASN A 165 14.99 -6.95 -12.95
N SER A 166 14.02 -6.08 -12.66
CA SER A 166 13.45 -5.11 -13.63
C SER A 166 14.48 -4.16 -14.24
N GLY A 167 15.71 -4.25 -13.80
CA GLY A 167 16.83 -3.45 -14.28
C GLY A 167 17.07 -2.21 -13.40
N TYR A 168 18.30 -1.69 -13.52
CA TYR A 168 18.72 -0.49 -12.83
C TYR A 168 17.77 0.69 -13.19
N PRO A 169 17.34 1.50 -12.20
CA PRO A 169 17.75 1.54 -10.78
C PRO A 169 16.74 0.92 -9.79
N LEU A 170 15.98 -0.06 -10.17
CA LEU A 170 14.79 -0.55 -9.45
C LEU A 170 15.04 -1.70 -8.46
N ASP A 171 16.12 -1.70 -7.78
CA ASP A 171 16.46 -2.75 -6.79
C ASP A 171 16.25 -2.31 -5.38
#